data_fbba853fa301a71fa8c1d8a54282b9ec
#
_entry.id   fbba853fa301a71fa8c1d8a54282b9ec
#
_cell.length_a   1.000
_cell.length_b   1.000
_cell.length_c   1.000
_cell.angle_alpha   90.00
_cell.angle_beta   90.00
_cell.angle_gamma   90.00
#
_symmetry.space_group_name_H-M   'P 1'
#
loop_
_entity.id
_entity.type
_entity.pdbx_description
1 polymer ?
#
loop_
_entity_poly.entity_id
_entity_poly.type
_entity_poly.pdbx_seq_one_letter_code
_entity_poly.pdbx_strand_id
1 'polypeptide(L)'
;MIKLSIITPYYNCLQYIQKLANVLEPQLTEEIEXIIIDDGCHEQELDKINAIIIHLPKNNGCAGIPRNYGLDVAKGDYITFIDADDSVSNDFVEKIINKINTSPFDYCLMSXRKFDNSLYVEVSTGRPDXNCSVXGIVYNKNNLQNIRFNNKKFAEDYDFNTVALKGKEERILDYLYYYNSNENGLSANWKG
;
A
#
# COMPACT_ATOMS: atom_id res chain seq x y z
N MET A 1 -7.02 8.86 -17.73
CA MET A 1 -7.20 9.37 -16.37
C MET A 1 -6.95 8.24 -15.37
N ILE A 2 -6.19 8.51 -14.33
CA ILE A 2 -5.83 7.47 -13.37
C ILE A 2 -6.95 7.25 -12.36
N LYS A 3 -7.38 6.01 -12.24
CA LYS A 3 -8.44 5.64 -11.30
C LYS A 3 -7.86 5.24 -9.95
N LEU A 4 -6.76 4.51 -9.95
CA LEU A 4 -6.18 3.96 -8.72
C LEU A 4 -4.68 4.17 -8.71
N SER A 5 -4.18 4.72 -7.60
CA SER A 5 -2.74 4.85 -7.36
C SER A 5 -2.35 3.86 -6.26
N ILE A 6 -1.37 3.04 -6.57
CA ILE A 6 -0.78 2.10 -5.62
C ILE A 6 0.53 2.69 -5.14
N ILE A 7 0.66 2.90 -3.85
CA ILE A 7 1.84 3.54 -3.27
C ILE A 7 2.59 2.53 -2.43
N THR A 8 3.88 2.35 -2.74
CA THR A 8 4.72 1.39 -2.04
C THR A 8 5.98 2.08 -1.53
N PRO A 9 6.11 2.23 -0.22
CA PRO A 9 7.36 2.70 0.34
C PRO A 9 8.40 1.59 0.25
N TYR A 10 9.62 1.94 -0.09
CA TYR A 10 10.68 0.96 -0.30
C TYR A 10 11.89 1.31 0.54
N TYR A 11 12.42 0.31 1.23
CA TYR A 11 13.69 0.47 1.93
C TYR A 11 14.38 -0.88 2.01
N ASN A 12 15.44 -1.03 1.22
CA ASN A 12 16.42 -2.11 1.39
C ASN A 12 15.82 -3.52 1.32
N CYS A 13 14.93 -3.74 0.34
CA CYS A 13 14.29 -5.06 0.21
C CYS A 13 14.07 -5.40 -1.25
N LEU A 14 15.15 -5.38 -2.03
CA LEU A 14 15.05 -5.53 -3.48
C LEU A 14 14.40 -6.83 -3.91
N GLN A 15 14.76 -7.94 -3.28
CA GLN A 15 14.18 -9.22 -3.68
C GLN A 15 12.68 -9.27 -3.46
N TYR A 16 12.19 -8.60 -2.43
CA TYR A 16 10.76 -8.60 -2.16
C TYR A 16 10.00 -7.71 -3.14
N ILE A 17 10.53 -6.52 -3.41
CA ILE A 17 9.84 -5.61 -4.33
C ILE A 17 9.78 -6.20 -5.73
N GLN A 18 10.79 -6.96 -6.13
CA GLN A 18 10.77 -7.59 -7.44
C GLN A 18 9.65 -8.62 -7.54
N LYS A 19 9.40 -9.37 -6.48
CA LYS A 19 8.29 -10.32 -6.46
C LYS A 19 6.95 -9.61 -6.53
N LEU A 20 6.81 -8.53 -5.76
CA LEU A 20 5.58 -7.75 -5.81
C LEU A 20 5.35 -7.18 -7.20
N ALA A 21 6.40 -6.65 -7.80
CA ALA A 21 6.29 -6.07 -9.14
C ALA A 21 5.84 -7.12 -10.16
N ASN A 22 6.32 -8.37 -10.02
CA ASN A 22 5.91 -9.43 -10.93
C ASN A 22 4.42 -9.72 -10.84
N VAL A 23 3.85 -9.60 -9.65
CA VAL A 23 2.41 -9.83 -9.47
C VAL A 23 1.61 -8.64 -9.98
N LEU A 24 2.10 -7.43 -9.77
CA LEU A 24 1.35 -6.23 -10.14
C LEU A 24 1.44 -5.89 -11.62
N GLU A 25 2.57 -6.16 -12.25
CA GLU A 25 2.77 -5.70 -13.63
C GLU A 25 1.66 -6.16 -14.57
N PRO A 26 1.22 -7.43 -14.54
CA PRO A 26 0.14 -7.83 -15.43
C PRO A 26 -1.20 -7.14 -15.15
N GLN A 27 -1.33 -6.52 -13.99
CA GLN A 27 -2.58 -5.88 -13.59
C GLN A 27 -2.59 -4.38 -13.90
N LEU A 28 -1.45 -3.81 -14.27
CA LEU A 28 -1.37 -2.37 -14.54
C LEU A 28 -1.97 -2.06 -15.89
N THR A 29 -2.79 -1.03 -15.94
CA THR A 29 -3.39 -0.53 -17.16
C THR A 29 -3.19 0.97 -17.21
N GLU A 30 -3.76 1.61 -18.23
CA GLU A 30 -3.66 3.06 -18.33
C GLU A 30 -4.32 3.79 -17.16
N GLU A 31 -5.20 3.11 -16.45
CA GLU A 31 -5.91 3.72 -15.33
C GLU A 31 -5.27 3.46 -13.98
N ILE A 32 -4.17 2.69 -13.94
CA ILE A 32 -3.56 2.24 -12.68
C ILE A 32 -2.12 2.68 -12.67
N GLU A 33 -1.69 3.30 -11.61
CA GLU A 33 -0.27 3.65 -11.49
C GLU A 33 0.31 3.08 -10.20
N UNK A 34 1.58 2.57 -10.04
CA UNK A 34 2.28 2.16 -9.04
C UNK A 34 3.17 3.19 -8.82
N ILE A 35 3.39 3.57 -7.74
CA ILE A 35 4.41 4.55 -7.33
C ILE A 35 5.25 3.94 -6.25
N ILE A 36 6.54 3.80 -6.49
CA ILE A 36 7.49 3.25 -5.52
C ILE A 36 8.37 4.39 -5.02
N ILE A 37 8.40 4.59 -3.71
CA ILE A 37 9.19 5.65 -3.10
C ILE A 37 10.39 5.01 -2.43
N ASP A 38 11.56 5.18 -3.02
CA ASP A 38 12.82 4.67 -2.49
C ASP A 38 13.29 5.60 -1.38
N ASP A 39 13.23 5.11 -0.15
CA ASP A 39 13.47 5.94 1.03
C ASP A 39 14.96 6.02 1.35
N GLY A 40 15.72 6.52 0.40
CA GLY A 40 17.11 6.86 0.63
C GLY A 40 18.10 5.74 0.35
N CYS A 41 17.69 4.65 -0.31
CA CYS A 41 18.63 3.59 -0.65
C CYS A 41 19.37 3.86 -1.94
N HIS A 42 18.86 4.77 -2.77
CA HIS A 42 19.44 5.03 -4.09
C HIS A 42 19.54 3.75 -4.92
N GLU A 43 18.49 2.94 -4.85
CA GLU A 43 18.47 1.63 -5.46
C GLU A 43 18.11 1.74 -6.93
N GLN A 44 19.11 1.68 -7.79
CA GLN A 44 18.87 1.91 -9.22
C GLN A 44 18.19 0.73 -9.89
N GLU A 45 18.25 -0.47 -9.30
CA GLU A 45 17.52 -1.59 -9.86
C GLU A 45 16.02 -1.34 -9.89
N LEU A 46 15.52 -0.47 -9.01
CA LEU A 46 14.11 -0.13 -9.03
C LEU A 46 13.69 0.52 -10.35
N ASP A 47 14.62 1.23 -11.00
CA ASP A 47 14.28 1.94 -12.23
C ASP A 47 13.93 0.99 -13.37
N LYS A 48 14.21 -0.30 -13.22
CA LYS A 48 13.84 -1.29 -14.21
C LYS A 48 12.41 -1.79 -14.05
N ILE A 49 11.76 -1.45 -12.93
CA ILE A 49 10.40 -1.88 -12.67
C ILE A 49 9.44 -0.95 -13.39
N ASN A 50 8.36 -1.52 -13.92
CA ASN A 50 7.34 -0.74 -14.61
C ASN A 50 6.49 0.01 -13.58
N ALA A 51 7.00 1.15 -13.12
CA ALA A 51 6.35 1.96 -12.09
C ALA A 51 6.96 3.35 -12.13
N ILE A 52 6.32 4.26 -11.42
CA ILE A 52 6.90 5.57 -11.17
C ILE A 52 7.82 5.41 -9.97
N ILE A 53 9.10 5.70 -10.18
CA ILE A 53 10.10 5.51 -9.12
C ILE A 53 10.57 6.88 -8.65
N ILE A 54 10.51 7.10 -7.34
CA ILE A 54 11.01 8.34 -6.74
C ILE A 54 12.09 7.98 -5.73
N HIS A 55 13.29 8.51 -5.92
CA HIS A 55 14.41 8.27 -5.03
C HIS A 55 14.56 9.45 -4.08
N LEU A 56 14.27 9.24 -2.80
CA LEU A 56 14.47 10.30 -1.81
C LEU A 56 15.94 10.41 -1.46
N PRO A 57 16.39 11.62 -1.08
CA PRO A 57 17.82 11.81 -0.85
C PRO A 57 18.39 11.06 0.34
N LYS A 58 17.57 10.77 1.35
CA LYS A 58 18.06 10.07 2.53
C LYS A 58 16.93 9.30 3.19
N ASN A 59 17.29 8.33 4.02
CA ASN A 59 16.32 7.53 4.75
C ASN A 59 15.63 8.38 5.82
N ASN A 60 14.33 8.23 5.91
CA ASN A 60 13.53 9.00 6.86
C ASN A 60 13.19 8.25 8.14
N GLY A 61 13.58 6.98 8.23
CA GLY A 61 13.43 6.22 9.46
C GLY A 61 12.05 5.71 9.76
N CYS A 62 11.12 5.87 8.83
CA CYS A 62 9.75 5.38 9.02
C CYS A 62 9.07 5.29 7.66
N ALA A 63 8.00 4.52 7.61
CA ALA A 63 7.29 4.32 6.35
C ALA A 63 6.34 5.47 6.03
N GLY A 64 5.94 6.25 7.03
CA GLY A 64 4.96 7.30 6.81
C GLY A 64 5.44 8.40 5.88
N ILE A 65 6.71 8.78 6.00
CA ILE A 65 7.23 9.87 5.20
C ILE A 65 7.26 9.52 3.71
N PRO A 66 7.81 8.36 3.30
CA PRO A 66 7.72 8.02 1.89
C PRO A 66 6.28 7.84 1.41
N ARG A 67 5.37 7.35 2.26
CA ARG A 67 3.97 7.28 1.85
C ARG A 67 3.41 8.67 1.57
N ASN A 68 3.80 9.67 2.36
CA ASN A 68 3.36 11.04 2.12
C ASN A 68 3.83 11.56 0.77
N TYR A 69 5.07 11.26 0.40
CA TYR A 69 5.55 11.64 -0.93
C TYR A 69 4.68 11.01 -2.01
N GLY A 70 4.32 9.74 -1.82
CA GLY A 70 3.43 9.08 -2.76
C GLY A 70 2.07 9.76 -2.85
N LEU A 71 1.51 10.12 -1.70
CA LEU A 71 0.23 10.82 -1.68
C LEU A 71 0.31 12.17 -2.42
N ASP A 72 1.43 12.86 -2.30
CA ASP A 72 1.58 14.15 -2.94
C ASP A 72 1.60 14.06 -4.46
N VAL A 73 2.11 12.95 -5.02
CA VAL A 73 2.22 12.82 -6.46
C VAL A 73 1.14 11.94 -7.08
N ALA A 74 0.37 11.22 -6.27
CA ALA A 74 -0.64 10.30 -6.78
C ALA A 74 -1.71 11.04 -7.56
N LYS A 75 -2.08 10.49 -8.71
CA LYS A 75 -3.09 11.08 -9.59
C LYS A 75 -4.41 10.33 -9.56
N GLY A 76 -4.47 9.18 -8.91
CA GLY A 76 -5.67 8.37 -8.92
C GLY A 76 -6.78 8.95 -8.10
N ASP A 77 -8.00 8.62 -8.49
CA ASP A 77 -9.17 8.98 -7.70
C ASP A 77 -9.19 8.21 -6.38
N TYR A 78 -8.55 7.05 -6.35
CA TYR A 78 -8.47 6.19 -5.17
C TYR A 78 -7.01 5.84 -4.93
N ILE A 79 -6.69 5.58 -3.65
CA ILE A 79 -5.33 5.31 -3.20
C ILE A 79 -5.32 4.01 -2.42
N THR A 80 -4.30 3.18 -2.64
CA THR A 80 -4.07 2.04 -1.75
C THR A 80 -2.57 1.89 -1.53
N PHE A 81 -2.21 1.38 -0.36
CA PHE A 81 -0.81 1.19 0.02
C PHE A 81 -0.48 -0.29 0.02
N ILE A 82 0.66 -0.65 -0.55
CA ILE A 82 1.19 -2.01 -0.47
C ILE A 82 2.63 -1.91 0.00
N ASP A 83 2.94 -2.58 1.09
CA ASP A 83 4.32 -2.59 1.56
C ASP A 83 5.19 -3.45 0.64
N ALA A 84 6.44 -3.07 0.51
CA ALA A 84 7.32 -3.67 -0.50
C ALA A 84 7.60 -5.15 -0.25
N ASP A 85 7.44 -5.61 0.98
CA ASP A 85 7.67 -7.03 1.30
C ASP A 85 6.38 -7.83 1.40
N ASP A 86 5.26 -7.24 1.03
CA ASP A 86 3.98 -7.93 0.97
C ASP A 86 3.65 -8.28 -0.46
N SER A 87 2.49 -8.93 -0.64
CA SER A 87 2.03 -9.26 -1.98
C SER A 87 0.52 -9.10 -2.05
N VAL A 88 -0.04 -9.37 -3.22
CA VAL A 88 -1.47 -9.25 -3.44
C VAL A 88 -1.91 -10.37 -4.38
N SER A 89 -3.22 -10.56 -4.48
CA SER A 89 -3.76 -11.57 -5.38
C SER A 89 -3.60 -11.14 -6.84
N ASN A 90 -3.71 -12.10 -7.73
CA ASN A 90 -3.59 -11.83 -9.16
C ASN A 90 -4.76 -11.02 -9.71
N ASP A 91 -5.86 -10.93 -8.97
CA ASP A 91 -7.01 -10.14 -9.38
C ASP A 91 -7.26 -8.94 -8.47
N PHE A 92 -6.20 -8.49 -7.79
CA PHE A 92 -6.27 -7.38 -6.84
C PHE A 92 -6.86 -6.13 -7.48
N VAL A 93 -6.29 -5.71 -8.60
CA VAL A 93 -6.74 -4.48 -9.25
C VAL A 93 -8.14 -4.63 -9.79
N GLU A 94 -8.42 -5.77 -10.44
CA GLU A 94 -9.74 -5.99 -11.01
C GLU A 94 -10.85 -5.91 -9.96
N LYS A 95 -10.62 -6.54 -8.81
CA LYS A 95 -11.64 -6.54 -7.76
C LYS A 95 -11.86 -5.13 -7.19
N ILE A 96 -10.78 -4.38 -7.04
CA ILE A 96 -10.90 -3.01 -6.53
C ILE A 96 -11.65 -2.14 -7.53
N ILE A 97 -11.28 -2.23 -8.80
CA ILE A 97 -11.94 -1.40 -9.82
C ILE A 97 -13.41 -1.76 -9.93
N ASN A 98 -13.74 -3.05 -9.86
CA ASN A 98 -15.16 -3.45 -9.88
C ASN A 98 -15.91 -2.85 -8.70
N LYS A 99 -15.32 -2.85 -7.52
CA LYS A 99 -15.97 -2.28 -6.35
C LYS A 99 -16.18 -0.78 -6.53
N ILE A 100 -15.17 -0.09 -7.02
CA ILE A 100 -15.30 1.35 -7.26
C ILE A 100 -16.45 1.64 -8.21
N ASN A 101 -16.55 0.85 -9.28
CA ASN A 101 -17.55 1.10 -10.30
C ASN A 101 -18.96 0.74 -9.87
N THR A 102 -19.12 -0.23 -8.97
CA THR A 102 -20.45 -0.69 -8.59
C THR A 102 -20.95 -0.10 -7.29
N SER A 103 -20.05 0.22 -6.36
CA SER A 103 -20.44 0.72 -5.03
C SER A 103 -19.41 1.72 -4.55
N PRO A 104 -19.36 2.91 -5.12
CA PRO A 104 -18.37 3.90 -4.71
C PRO A 104 -18.40 4.15 -3.21
N PHE A 105 -17.23 4.45 -2.65
CA PHE A 105 -17.05 4.49 -1.22
C PHE A 105 -16.08 5.59 -0.83
N ASP A 106 -16.05 5.87 0.46
CA ASP A 106 -15.04 6.75 1.01
C ASP A 106 -13.81 5.95 1.41
N TYR A 107 -14.01 4.74 1.90
CA TYR A 107 -12.93 3.79 2.07
C TYR A 107 -13.47 2.38 1.97
N CYS A 108 -12.60 1.45 1.58
CA CYS A 108 -12.98 0.06 1.39
C CYS A 108 -11.96 -0.85 2.06
N LEU A 109 -12.45 -1.79 2.85
CA LEU A 109 -11.61 -2.75 3.56
C LEU A 109 -11.64 -4.08 2.83
N MET A 110 -10.48 -4.72 2.68
CA MET A 110 -10.41 -6.06 2.09
C MET A 110 -9.83 -7.04 3.10
N SER A 111 -10.05 -8.32 2.83
CA SER A 111 -9.48 -9.33 3.72
C SER A 111 -8.01 -9.51 3.46
N UNK A 112 -7.17 -9.63 4.41
CA UNK A 112 -5.87 -9.79 4.23
C UNK A 112 -5.59 -11.15 4.63
N ARG A 113 -4.67 -11.68 4.15
CA ARG A 113 -4.18 -13.02 4.45
C ARG A 113 -2.70 -12.94 4.83
N LYS A 114 -2.35 -13.64 5.89
CA LYS A 114 -0.97 -13.63 6.36
C LYS A 114 -0.24 -14.85 5.80
N PHE A 115 1.03 -14.69 5.46
CA PHE A 115 1.84 -15.83 5.04
C PHE A 115 3.25 -15.70 5.60
N ASP A 116 3.89 -16.84 5.78
CA ASP A 116 5.28 -16.91 6.21
C ASP A 116 5.98 -17.97 5.35
N ASN A 117 6.44 -17.53 4.22
CA ASN A 117 7.20 -18.36 3.28
C ASN A 117 6.36 -19.37 2.51
N SER A 118 5.49 -20.12 3.11
CA SER A 118 4.78 -21.16 2.39
C SER A 118 3.33 -21.33 2.77
N LEU A 119 2.94 -20.84 3.91
CA LEU A 119 1.59 -21.06 4.41
C LEU A 119 0.84 -19.75 4.52
N TYR A 120 -0.41 -19.79 4.12
CA TYR A 120 -1.31 -18.66 4.33
C TYR A 120 -2.05 -18.85 5.63
N VAL A 121 -1.95 -17.87 6.48
CA VAL A 121 -2.71 -17.85 7.71
C VAL A 121 -3.75 -16.77 7.57
N GLU A 122 -5.00 -17.16 7.64
CA GLU A 122 -6.09 -16.22 7.49
C GLU A 122 -6.06 -15.19 8.60
N VAL A 123 -6.29 -13.94 8.25
CA VAL A 123 -6.44 -12.87 9.22
C VAL A 123 -7.76 -12.18 8.96
N SER A 124 -8.25 -11.52 9.95
CA SER A 124 -9.53 -10.85 9.84
C SER A 124 -9.45 -9.71 8.85
N THR A 125 -10.60 -9.32 8.38
CA THR A 125 -10.75 -8.13 7.59
C THR A 125 -10.29 -6.93 8.39
N GLY A 126 -9.66 -6.01 7.75
CA GLY A 126 -9.23 -4.81 8.41
C GLY A 126 -10.39 -4.06 9.00
N ARG A 127 -10.20 -3.49 10.17
CA ARG A 127 -11.23 -2.73 10.84
C ARG A 127 -10.63 -1.47 11.44
N PRO A 128 -11.41 -0.40 11.42
CA PRO A 128 -10.86 0.88 11.89
C PRO A 128 -10.44 0.88 13.34
N ASP A 129 -11.09 0.13 14.14
CA ASP A 129 -10.83 0.19 15.56
C ASP A 129 -9.64 -0.63 16.03
N UNK A 130 -9.32 -1.40 15.26
CA UNK A 130 -8.38 -2.23 15.70
C UNK A 130 -7.30 -2.27 14.87
N ASN A 131 -7.67 -1.91 14.12
CA ASN A 131 -6.65 -2.26 13.23
C ASN A 131 -5.78 -1.09 12.90
N CYS A 132 -4.58 -1.30 12.98
CA CYS A 132 -3.65 -0.19 12.87
C CYS A 132 -2.89 -0.19 11.56
N SER A 133 -3.32 -0.99 10.60
CA SER A 133 -2.59 -1.09 9.35
C SER A 133 -3.31 -0.34 8.25
N VAL A 134 -2.55 0.23 7.34
CA VAL A 134 -3.12 0.74 6.10
C VAL A 134 -3.17 -0.31 5.00
N UNK A 135 -2.59 -1.27 5.11
CA UNK A 135 -2.57 -2.27 4.18
C UNK A 135 -3.89 -2.85 4.11
N GLY A 136 -4.28 -3.15 3.06
CA GLY A 136 -5.57 -3.74 2.78
C GLY A 136 -6.73 -2.77 2.78
N ILE A 137 -6.47 -1.52 2.59
CA ILE A 137 -7.51 -0.49 2.55
C ILE A 137 -7.36 0.33 1.28
N VAL A 138 -8.49 0.64 0.64
CA VAL A 138 -8.53 1.58 -0.48
C VAL A 138 -9.24 2.83 0.00
N TYR A 139 -8.65 3.97 -0.25
CA TYR A 139 -9.17 5.27 0.21
C TYR A 139 -9.62 6.09 -0.99
N ASN A 140 -10.75 6.76 -0.86
CA ASN A 140 -11.15 7.77 -1.82
C ASN A 140 -10.27 8.99 -1.60
N LYS A 141 -9.55 9.40 -2.63
CA LYS A 141 -8.58 10.47 -2.50
C LYS A 141 -9.22 11.77 -2.02
N ASN A 142 -10.46 12.04 -2.43
CA ASN A 142 -11.14 13.25 -1.98
C ASN A 142 -11.31 13.28 -0.47
N ASN A 143 -11.40 12.12 0.17
CA ASN A 143 -11.52 12.10 1.62
C ASN A 143 -10.20 12.29 2.32
N LEU A 144 -9.10 12.03 1.64
CA LEU A 144 -7.79 12.20 2.26
C LEU A 144 -7.35 13.66 2.28
N GLN A 145 -7.59 14.36 1.18
CA GLN A 145 -7.21 15.77 1.06
C GLN A 145 -5.82 16.02 1.64
N ASN A 146 -5.75 16.72 2.77
CA ASN A 146 -4.47 17.08 3.39
C ASN A 146 -4.05 16.11 4.51
N ILE A 147 -4.78 15.02 4.67
CA ILE A 147 -4.41 14.04 5.70
C ILE A 147 -3.09 13.39 5.30
N ARG A 148 -2.15 13.36 6.25
CA ARG A 148 -0.83 12.79 6.01
C ARG A 148 -0.37 11.99 7.22
N PHE A 149 0.57 11.08 6.98
CA PHE A 149 1.19 10.33 8.06
C PHE A 149 2.11 11.24 8.87
N ASN A 150 2.17 11.00 10.17
CA ASN A 150 3.18 11.67 10.99
C ASN A 150 4.51 10.94 10.82
N ASN A 151 5.56 11.44 11.47
CA ASN A 151 6.88 10.87 11.30
C ASN A 151 7.27 9.90 12.39
N LYS A 152 6.29 9.29 13.03
CA LYS A 152 6.55 8.28 14.05
C LYS A 152 7.05 6.99 13.41
N LYS A 153 7.88 6.26 14.14
CA LYS A 153 8.29 4.94 13.70
C LYS A 153 7.19 3.91 13.86
N PHE A 154 6.34 4.10 14.86
CA PHE A 154 5.29 3.15 15.18
C PHE A 154 3.99 3.88 15.34
N ALA A 155 2.91 3.19 15.03
CA ALA A 155 1.54 3.70 15.17
C ALA A 155 1.21 4.83 14.22
N GLU A 156 2.05 5.07 13.21
CA GLU A 156 1.71 6.10 12.25
C GLU A 156 0.49 5.68 11.42
N ASP A 157 0.32 4.38 11.21
CA ASP A 157 -0.87 3.88 10.52
C ASP A 157 -2.13 4.14 11.35
N TYR A 158 -2.04 3.90 12.64
CA TYR A 158 -3.17 4.13 13.52
C TYR A 158 -3.57 5.59 13.50
N ASP A 159 -2.59 6.47 13.68
CA ASP A 159 -2.88 7.90 13.67
C ASP A 159 -3.51 8.35 12.36
N PHE A 160 -2.97 7.83 11.26
CA PHE A 160 -3.50 8.17 9.94
C PHE A 160 -4.96 7.69 9.82
N ASN A 161 -5.21 6.44 10.19
CA ASN A 161 -6.54 5.87 10.01
C ASN A 161 -7.59 6.50 10.91
N THR A 162 -7.20 7.01 12.09
CA THR A 162 -8.20 7.64 12.94
C THR A 162 -8.85 8.85 12.28
N VAL A 163 -8.15 9.49 11.35
CA VAL A 163 -8.73 10.62 10.64
C VAL A 163 -9.14 10.27 9.21
N ALA A 164 -8.52 9.27 8.62
CA ALA A 164 -8.78 8.94 7.22
C ALA A 164 -10.02 8.07 7.03
N LEU A 165 -10.37 7.25 8.02
CA LEU A 165 -11.48 6.31 7.85
C LEU A 165 -12.78 6.96 8.29
N LYS A 166 -13.28 7.84 7.45
CA LYS A 166 -14.52 8.56 7.68
C LYS A 166 -15.41 8.41 6.47
N GLY A 167 -16.70 8.33 6.70
CA GLY A 167 -17.66 8.29 5.61
C GLY A 167 -18.15 6.90 5.32
N LYS A 168 -18.46 6.67 4.06
CA LYS A 168 -19.08 5.42 3.62
C LYS A 168 -18.06 4.31 3.50
N GLU A 169 -18.25 3.25 4.27
CA GLU A 169 -17.40 2.08 4.22
C GLU A 169 -17.98 1.05 3.25
N GLU A 170 -17.09 0.44 2.48
CA GLU A 170 -17.42 -0.76 1.69
C GLU A 170 -16.42 -1.85 2.03
N ARG A 171 -16.72 -3.06 1.61
CA ARG A 171 -15.86 -4.20 1.89
C ARG A 171 -15.75 -5.10 0.68
N ILE A 172 -14.55 -5.66 0.50
CA ILE A 172 -14.30 -6.75 -0.43
C ILE A 172 -13.90 -7.94 0.43
N LEU A 173 -14.73 -8.96 0.43
CA LEU A 173 -14.49 -10.09 1.33
C LEU A 173 -13.42 -11.04 0.84
N ASP A 174 -13.04 -10.91 -0.42
CA ASP A 174 -11.97 -11.74 -0.98
C ASP A 174 -10.65 -11.42 -0.29
N TYR A 175 -9.78 -12.41 -0.20
CA TYR A 175 -8.45 -12.23 0.35
C TYR A 175 -7.55 -11.67 -0.74
N LEU A 176 -7.42 -10.37 -0.77
CA LEU A 176 -6.67 -9.71 -1.83
C LEU A 176 -5.27 -9.27 -1.40
N TYR A 177 -5.07 -9.01 -0.12
CA TYR A 177 -3.80 -8.52 0.39
C TYR A 177 -3.10 -9.64 1.16
N TYR A 178 -1.85 -9.91 0.82
CA TYR A 178 -1.07 -10.99 1.40
C TYR A 178 0.05 -10.40 2.24
N TYR A 179 -0.15 -10.41 3.53
CA TYR A 179 0.78 -9.82 4.49
C TYR A 179 1.89 -10.80 4.82
N ASN A 180 3.13 -10.35 4.67
CA ASN A 180 4.31 -11.17 4.97
C ASN A 180 4.65 -11.02 6.44
N SER A 181 4.51 -12.11 7.19
CA SER A 181 4.77 -12.07 8.63
C SER A 181 6.21 -12.45 8.99
N ASN A 182 7.08 -12.49 8.01
CA ASN A 182 8.48 -12.81 8.24
C ASN A 182 9.11 -11.84 9.25
N GLU A 183 9.87 -12.37 10.18
CA GLU A 183 10.53 -11.55 11.19
C GLU A 183 11.51 -10.57 10.57
N ASN A 184 12.03 -10.88 9.40
CA ASN A 184 12.99 -10.02 8.70
C ASN A 184 12.32 -9.13 7.67
N GLY A 185 11.04 -8.88 7.85
CA GLY A 185 10.30 -8.06 6.91
C GLY A 185 10.68 -6.61 6.96
N LEU A 186 9.95 -5.83 6.19
CA LEU A 186 10.25 -4.41 5.99
C LEU A 186 10.27 -3.64 7.30
N SER A 187 9.30 -3.91 8.17
CA SER A 187 9.21 -3.20 9.43
C SER A 187 10.44 -3.40 10.29
N ALA A 188 10.99 -4.60 10.25
CA ALA A 188 12.20 -4.90 11.01
C ALA A 188 13.39 -4.13 10.49
N ASN A 189 13.43 -3.85 9.20
CA ASN A 189 14.55 -3.14 8.59
C ASN A 189 14.46 -1.64 8.76
N TRP A 190 13.30 -1.11 9.04
CA TRP A 190 13.12 0.33 9.18
C TRP A 190 13.43 0.78 10.60
N LYS A 191 14.57 0.41 11.05
CA LYS A 191 14.95 0.73 12.42
C LYS A 191 15.76 2.02 12.52
N GLY A 192 16.02 2.62 11.46
CA GLY A 192 16.65 3.91 11.33
C GLY A 192 17.57 4.37 12.41
#